data_51ca0c2ea8fd91e96803042ff5cc2614
#
_entry.id   51ca0c2ea8fd91e96803042ff5cc2614
#
_cell.length_a   1.000
_cell.length_b   1.000
_cell.length_c   1.000
_cell.angle_alpha   90.00
_cell.angle_beta   90.00
_cell.angle_gamma   90.00
#
_symmetry.space_group_name_H-M   'P 1'
#
loop_
_entity.id
_entity.type
_entity.pdbx_description
1 polymer ?
#
loop_
_entity_poly.entity_id
_entity_poly.type
_entity_poly.pdbx_seq_one_letter_code
_entity_poly.pdbx_strand_id
1 'polypeptide(L)'
;DIFDILSHLMENRRNLISNYILMQKKEKILHALLPLRVNKEIQDELAKIEEENDLVLLSKFNIVINENLKNEPSAFIYEKVGTRYLHYFFDEFQDTSALQWQNFLPLRDHTISSDNTSFTLVGDPKQSIYRFRGGESQLMLNIINHKENAPVPANVISLKENYRSARNIVRFNNELYQYISELGDFEHKEIFGEKAQQEAKTNLDGRVRVNLIENAKKEDFYQDTADQMQQDIQQCLDNGFRFSDITILCRGNNDIFNYSQLLRSREVLYNGEKTFIKTISERGLTLNLSKTLNALIEFLNWTAAPKSKKFLVMLFYYLNDLGRIKIHDFSVEMLEILAIEEQKELFDFIKKRYGLDLAHSHIPNLNLY
;
A
#
# COMPACT_ATOMS: atom_id res chain seq x y z
N ASP A 1 -12.56 -33.23 -53.72
CA ASP A 1 -11.99 -32.01 -54.28
C ASP A 1 -11.08 -31.35 -53.26
N ILE A 2 -9.95 -30.78 -53.68
CA ILE A 2 -8.95 -30.16 -52.78
C ILE A 2 -9.58 -28.97 -52.04
N PHE A 3 -10.50 -28.25 -52.65
CA PHE A 3 -11.20 -27.11 -52.03
C PHE A 3 -12.13 -27.55 -50.91
N ASP A 4 -12.78 -28.70 -50.98
CA ASP A 4 -13.65 -29.23 -49.94
C ASP A 4 -12.81 -29.66 -48.72
N ILE A 5 -11.65 -30.28 -48.93
CA ILE A 5 -10.72 -30.66 -47.87
C ILE A 5 -10.17 -29.42 -47.17
N LEU A 6 -9.82 -28.37 -47.92
CA LEU A 6 -9.29 -27.12 -47.37
C LEU A 6 -10.36 -26.41 -46.55
N SER A 7 -11.60 -26.36 -47.04
CA SER A 7 -12.73 -25.75 -46.33
C SER A 7 -12.97 -26.46 -44.97
N HIS A 8 -12.96 -27.78 -44.97
CA HIS A 8 -13.15 -28.59 -43.77
C HIS A 8 -11.99 -28.44 -42.76
N LEU A 9 -10.76 -28.32 -43.24
CA LEU A 9 -9.59 -28.05 -42.41
C LEU A 9 -9.67 -26.65 -41.77
N MET A 10 -10.13 -25.65 -42.52
CA MET A 10 -10.33 -24.27 -42.01
C MET A 10 -11.41 -24.21 -40.93
N GLU A 11 -12.50 -24.94 -41.12
CA GLU A 11 -13.58 -25.04 -40.14
C GLU A 11 -13.12 -25.75 -38.88
N ASN A 12 -12.43 -26.87 -38.99
CA ASN A 12 -11.84 -27.59 -37.86
C ASN A 12 -10.85 -26.72 -37.09
N ARG A 13 -10.00 -25.94 -37.75
CA ARG A 13 -9.10 -24.98 -37.13
C ARG A 13 -9.87 -23.92 -36.33
N ARG A 14 -10.94 -23.35 -36.90
CA ARG A 14 -11.78 -22.36 -36.15
C ARG A 14 -12.40 -22.98 -34.91
N ASN A 15 -12.93 -24.19 -35.03
CA ASN A 15 -13.54 -24.92 -33.93
C ASN A 15 -12.51 -25.23 -32.81
N LEU A 16 -11.30 -25.64 -33.18
CA LEU A 16 -10.20 -25.85 -32.23
C LEU A 16 -9.82 -24.57 -31.48
N ILE A 17 -9.66 -23.45 -32.19
CA ILE A 17 -9.33 -22.15 -31.59
C ILE A 17 -10.46 -21.70 -30.64
N SER A 18 -11.72 -21.81 -31.07
CA SER A 18 -12.88 -21.46 -30.24
C SER A 18 -12.95 -22.31 -28.98
N ASN A 19 -12.77 -23.62 -29.09
CA ASN A 19 -12.75 -24.53 -27.96
C ASN A 19 -11.58 -24.26 -27.01
N TYR A 20 -10.40 -23.95 -27.53
CA TYR A 20 -9.25 -23.58 -26.73
C TYR A 20 -9.50 -22.28 -25.92
N ILE A 21 -10.04 -21.25 -26.58
CA ILE A 21 -10.40 -19.99 -25.91
C ILE A 21 -11.45 -20.24 -24.82
N LEU A 22 -12.46 -21.06 -25.10
CA LEU A 22 -13.50 -21.41 -24.13
C LEU A 22 -12.92 -22.18 -22.94
N MET A 23 -11.99 -23.11 -23.17
CA MET A 23 -11.29 -23.84 -22.13
C MET A 23 -10.49 -22.89 -21.23
N GLN A 24 -9.71 -21.99 -21.81
CA GLN A 24 -8.94 -20.99 -21.08
C GLN A 24 -9.83 -20.05 -20.23
N LYS A 25 -10.98 -19.65 -20.79
CA LYS A 25 -11.97 -18.86 -20.02
C LYS A 25 -12.54 -19.63 -18.83
N LYS A 26 -12.92 -20.90 -19.05
CA LYS A 26 -13.47 -21.77 -17.97
C LYS A 26 -12.43 -21.99 -16.87
N GLU A 27 -11.17 -22.24 -17.23
CA GLU A 27 -10.08 -22.40 -16.28
C GLU A 27 -9.88 -21.16 -15.41
N LYS A 28 -9.84 -19.96 -16.02
CA LYS A 28 -9.77 -18.69 -15.28
C LYS A 28 -10.97 -18.49 -14.34
N ILE A 29 -12.18 -18.85 -14.78
CA ILE A 29 -13.38 -18.78 -13.94
C ILE A 29 -13.25 -19.74 -12.74
N LEU A 30 -12.82 -20.99 -12.95
CA LEU A 30 -12.62 -21.97 -11.90
C LEU A 30 -11.62 -21.49 -10.86
N HIS A 31 -10.48 -20.91 -11.30
CA HIS A 31 -9.49 -20.32 -10.38
C HIS A 31 -10.03 -19.15 -9.58
N ALA A 32 -10.97 -18.39 -10.12
CA ALA A 32 -11.60 -17.27 -9.43
C ALA A 32 -12.72 -17.68 -8.45
N LEU A 33 -13.36 -18.83 -8.65
CA LEU A 33 -14.54 -19.24 -7.85
C LEU A 33 -14.22 -19.41 -6.37
N LEU A 34 -13.12 -20.08 -6.02
CA LEU A 34 -12.75 -20.30 -4.62
C LEU A 34 -12.48 -19.00 -3.87
N PRO A 35 -11.62 -18.09 -4.38
CA PRO A 35 -11.43 -16.77 -3.77
C PRO A 35 -12.73 -15.97 -3.63
N LEU A 36 -13.61 -16.00 -4.64
CA LEU A 36 -14.90 -15.31 -4.59
C LEU A 36 -15.82 -15.90 -3.51
N ARG A 37 -15.87 -17.22 -3.38
CA ARG A 37 -16.64 -17.87 -2.33
C ARG A 37 -16.11 -17.55 -0.94
N VAL A 38 -14.79 -17.61 -0.74
CA VAL A 38 -14.17 -17.25 0.54
C VAL A 38 -14.47 -15.78 0.87
N ASN A 39 -14.35 -14.88 -0.10
CA ASN A 39 -14.70 -13.47 0.11
C ASN A 39 -16.16 -13.29 0.51
N LYS A 40 -17.08 -14.01 -0.13
CA LYS A 40 -18.50 -13.97 0.24
C LYS A 40 -18.74 -14.46 1.67
N GLU A 41 -18.18 -15.59 2.07
CA GLU A 41 -18.31 -16.11 3.45
C GLU A 41 -17.76 -15.11 4.48
N ILE A 42 -16.63 -14.44 4.17
CA ILE A 42 -16.07 -13.38 5.01
C ILE A 42 -17.04 -12.19 5.12
N GLN A 43 -17.65 -11.75 4.01
CA GLN A 43 -18.62 -10.64 4.03
C GLN A 43 -19.89 -11.02 4.81
N ASP A 44 -20.38 -12.23 4.64
CA ASP A 44 -21.55 -12.74 5.38
C ASP A 44 -21.27 -12.80 6.89
N GLU A 45 -20.07 -13.20 7.30
CA GLU A 45 -19.67 -13.23 8.71
C GLU A 45 -19.45 -11.81 9.29
N LEU A 46 -18.84 -10.93 8.52
CA LEU A 46 -18.72 -9.51 8.91
C LEU A 46 -20.08 -8.86 9.12
N ALA A 47 -21.07 -9.17 8.27
CA ALA A 47 -22.42 -8.63 8.42
C ALA A 47 -23.09 -9.09 9.74
N LYS A 48 -22.88 -10.35 10.15
CA LYS A 48 -23.36 -10.83 11.44
C LYS A 48 -22.68 -10.11 12.62
N ILE A 49 -21.37 -9.94 12.56
CA ILE A 49 -20.61 -9.23 13.61
C ILE A 49 -21.08 -7.78 13.72
N GLU A 50 -21.38 -7.11 12.62
CA GLU A 50 -21.93 -5.75 12.62
C GLU A 50 -23.32 -5.72 13.28
N GLU A 51 -24.20 -6.66 12.93
CA GLU A 51 -25.53 -6.75 13.52
C GLU A 51 -25.51 -7.10 15.01
N GLU A 52 -24.69 -8.07 15.42
CA GLU A 52 -24.55 -8.51 16.82
C GLU A 52 -23.97 -7.40 17.74
N ASN A 53 -23.14 -6.51 17.20
CA ASN A 53 -22.45 -5.49 17.99
C ASN A 53 -22.98 -4.06 17.72
N ASP A 54 -24.02 -3.89 16.93
CA ASP A 54 -24.58 -2.59 16.50
C ASP A 54 -23.50 -1.65 15.94
N LEU A 55 -22.67 -2.20 15.03
CA LEU A 55 -21.54 -1.50 14.43
C LEU A 55 -21.78 -1.30 12.93
N VAL A 56 -21.22 -0.21 12.38
CA VAL A 56 -21.13 0.01 10.94
C VAL A 56 -19.68 0.22 10.55
N LEU A 57 -19.17 -0.58 9.64
CA LEU A 57 -17.80 -0.44 9.16
C LEU A 57 -17.65 0.85 8.33
N LEU A 58 -16.54 1.58 8.55
CA LEU A 58 -16.23 2.81 7.81
C LEU A 58 -16.26 2.60 6.28
N SER A 59 -15.86 1.43 5.81
CA SER A 59 -15.90 1.07 4.38
C SER A 59 -17.31 1.05 3.79
N LYS A 60 -18.35 0.85 4.61
CA LYS A 60 -19.76 0.83 4.18
C LYS A 60 -20.42 2.22 4.18
N PHE A 61 -19.82 3.22 4.84
CA PHE A 61 -20.44 4.56 4.94
C PHE A 61 -20.84 5.14 3.59
N ASN A 62 -19.94 5.09 2.61
CA ASN A 62 -20.23 5.62 1.29
C ASN A 62 -21.37 4.88 0.58
N ILE A 63 -21.52 3.57 0.82
CA ILE A 63 -22.62 2.75 0.26
C ILE A 63 -23.94 3.15 0.91
N VAL A 64 -23.98 3.20 2.23
CA VAL A 64 -25.17 3.59 3.01
C VAL A 64 -25.63 4.99 2.64
N ILE A 65 -24.71 5.95 2.51
CA ILE A 65 -25.01 7.30 2.05
C ILE A 65 -25.61 7.27 0.64
N ASN A 66 -24.97 6.54 -0.28
CA ASN A 66 -25.43 6.45 -1.68
C ASN A 66 -26.84 5.85 -1.79
N GLU A 67 -27.13 4.80 -1.02
CA GLU A 67 -28.46 4.16 -1.00
C GLU A 67 -29.52 5.12 -0.45
N ASN A 68 -29.23 5.84 0.62
CA ASN A 68 -30.15 6.83 1.17
C ASN A 68 -30.41 8.00 0.20
N LEU A 69 -29.36 8.47 -0.48
CA LEU A 69 -29.47 9.56 -1.46
C LEU A 69 -30.28 9.16 -2.71
N LYS A 70 -30.24 7.89 -3.11
CA LYS A 70 -31.05 7.38 -4.23
C LYS A 70 -32.54 7.33 -3.90
N ASN A 71 -32.87 7.06 -2.64
CA ASN A 71 -34.24 6.91 -2.18
C ASN A 71 -34.91 8.25 -1.85
N GLU A 72 -34.14 9.31 -1.60
CA GLU A 72 -34.61 10.66 -1.30
C GLU A 72 -33.93 11.69 -2.22
N PRO A 73 -34.46 11.94 -3.44
CA PRO A 73 -33.81 12.78 -4.45
C PRO A 73 -33.64 14.27 -4.09
N SER A 74 -34.39 14.78 -3.14
CA SER A 74 -34.27 16.16 -2.62
C SER A 74 -33.71 16.16 -1.22
N ALA A 75 -32.59 15.51 -1.06
CA ALA A 75 -32.03 15.15 0.21
C ALA A 75 -32.00 16.30 1.22
N PHE A 76 -32.91 16.24 2.16
CA PHE A 76 -32.97 17.03 3.40
C PHE A 76 -31.61 17.21 4.09
N ILE A 77 -30.68 16.23 3.90
CA ILE A 77 -29.31 16.30 4.34
C ILE A 77 -28.55 17.42 3.62
N TYR A 78 -28.68 17.53 2.28
CA TYR A 78 -28.02 18.56 1.49
C TYR A 78 -28.65 19.94 1.67
N GLU A 79 -29.95 20.02 1.89
CA GLU A 79 -30.61 21.25 2.28
C GLU A 79 -30.06 21.77 3.64
N LYS A 80 -29.93 20.89 4.63
CA LYS A 80 -29.33 21.26 5.91
C LYS A 80 -27.87 21.65 5.79
N VAL A 81 -27.07 20.92 5.02
CA VAL A 81 -25.65 21.23 4.79
C VAL A 81 -25.53 22.47 3.90
N GLY A 82 -26.32 22.59 2.84
CA GLY A 82 -26.33 23.73 1.93
C GLY A 82 -26.74 25.05 2.57
N THR A 83 -27.63 25.04 3.56
CA THR A 83 -27.96 26.25 4.34
C THR A 83 -26.87 26.67 5.31
N ARG A 84 -25.92 25.79 5.65
CA ARG A 84 -24.83 26.04 6.60
C ARG A 84 -23.52 26.44 5.94
N TYR A 85 -23.21 25.84 4.79
CA TYR A 85 -21.96 26.07 4.07
C TYR A 85 -22.24 26.57 2.66
N LEU A 86 -21.60 27.67 2.30
CA LEU A 86 -21.73 28.31 0.98
C LEU A 86 -20.56 28.00 0.05
N HIS A 87 -19.41 27.63 0.63
CA HIS A 87 -18.18 27.39 -0.10
C HIS A 87 -17.61 26.03 0.26
N TYR A 88 -17.40 25.20 -0.74
CA TYR A 88 -16.83 23.86 -0.59
C TYR A 88 -15.49 23.80 -1.27
N PHE A 89 -14.51 23.21 -0.57
CA PHE A 89 -13.16 22.97 -1.05
C PHE A 89 -12.81 21.51 -0.85
N PHE A 90 -12.46 20.83 -1.93
CA PHE A 90 -11.99 19.45 -1.91
C PHE A 90 -10.54 19.44 -2.35
N ASP A 91 -9.66 19.03 -1.46
CA ASP A 91 -8.25 18.82 -1.74
C ASP A 91 -7.96 17.34 -2.07
N GLU A 92 -6.85 17.07 -2.74
CA GLU A 92 -6.43 15.72 -3.17
C GLU A 92 -7.53 14.98 -3.96
N PHE A 93 -8.26 15.72 -4.81
CA PHE A 93 -9.43 15.19 -5.50
C PHE A 93 -9.13 13.98 -6.40
N GLN A 94 -7.89 13.81 -6.89
CA GLN A 94 -7.47 12.65 -7.68
C GLN A 94 -7.59 11.31 -6.94
N ASP A 95 -7.67 11.33 -5.61
CA ASP A 95 -7.82 10.13 -4.78
C ASP A 95 -9.28 9.83 -4.41
N THR A 96 -10.22 10.64 -4.90
CA THR A 96 -11.67 10.45 -4.70
C THR A 96 -12.16 9.24 -5.50
N SER A 97 -12.95 8.37 -4.87
CA SER A 97 -13.59 7.24 -5.54
C SER A 97 -14.82 7.66 -6.31
N ALA A 98 -15.21 6.88 -7.34
CA ALA A 98 -16.43 7.13 -8.10
C ALA A 98 -17.69 7.18 -7.22
N LEU A 99 -17.76 6.30 -6.20
CA LEU A 99 -18.89 6.28 -5.26
C LEU A 99 -18.93 7.52 -4.37
N GLN A 100 -17.78 7.97 -3.85
CA GLN A 100 -17.69 9.22 -3.10
C GLN A 100 -18.15 10.40 -3.96
N TRP A 101 -17.63 10.48 -5.20
CA TRP A 101 -18.03 11.55 -6.11
C TRP A 101 -19.52 11.55 -6.41
N GLN A 102 -20.11 10.37 -6.67
CA GLN A 102 -21.57 10.25 -6.86
C GLN A 102 -22.35 10.78 -5.66
N ASN A 103 -21.85 10.55 -4.44
CA ASN A 103 -22.49 11.08 -3.23
C ASN A 103 -22.40 12.61 -3.13
N PHE A 104 -21.39 13.23 -3.73
CA PHE A 104 -21.23 14.69 -3.74
C PHE A 104 -21.91 15.40 -4.90
N LEU A 105 -22.32 14.69 -5.96
CA LEU A 105 -22.96 15.31 -7.12
C LEU A 105 -24.20 16.16 -6.78
N PRO A 106 -25.16 15.70 -5.96
CA PRO A 106 -26.32 16.52 -5.59
C PRO A 106 -25.91 17.79 -4.83
N LEU A 107 -24.90 17.70 -3.96
CA LEU A 107 -24.36 18.86 -3.22
C LEU A 107 -23.67 19.84 -4.17
N ARG A 108 -22.86 19.33 -5.11
CA ARG A 108 -22.23 20.13 -6.17
C ARG A 108 -23.28 20.89 -6.96
N ASP A 109 -24.27 20.18 -7.49
CA ASP A 109 -25.27 20.74 -8.38
C ASP A 109 -26.12 21.80 -7.67
N HIS A 110 -26.51 21.57 -6.43
CA HIS A 110 -27.19 22.56 -5.60
C HIS A 110 -26.31 23.81 -5.37
N THR A 111 -25.06 23.60 -4.98
CA THR A 111 -24.14 24.70 -4.68
C THR A 111 -23.90 25.57 -5.91
N ILE A 112 -23.53 24.99 -7.05
CA ILE A 112 -23.20 25.77 -8.27
C ILE A 112 -24.43 26.44 -8.92
N SER A 113 -25.63 26.01 -8.54
CA SER A 113 -26.88 26.62 -8.98
C SER A 113 -27.42 27.72 -8.06
N SER A 114 -26.73 27.97 -6.93
CA SER A 114 -27.10 28.96 -5.92
C SER A 114 -26.25 30.22 -6.04
N ASP A 115 -26.77 31.36 -5.62
CA ASP A 115 -26.02 32.63 -5.63
C ASP A 115 -25.02 32.71 -4.48
N ASN A 116 -23.89 33.36 -4.72
CA ASN A 116 -22.82 33.60 -3.74
C ASN A 116 -22.22 32.30 -3.13
N THR A 117 -22.17 31.24 -3.91
CA THR A 117 -21.62 29.94 -3.50
C THR A 117 -20.43 29.56 -4.38
N SER A 118 -19.61 28.61 -3.91
CA SER A 118 -18.53 28.06 -4.72
C SER A 118 -18.26 26.58 -4.38
N PHE A 119 -17.89 25.84 -5.41
CA PHE A 119 -17.49 24.44 -5.29
C PHE A 119 -16.14 24.28 -5.98
N THR A 120 -15.08 24.14 -5.20
CA THR A 120 -13.69 24.14 -5.67
C THR A 120 -13.07 22.75 -5.46
N LEU A 121 -12.47 22.24 -6.51
CA LEU A 121 -11.72 20.98 -6.49
C LEU A 121 -10.24 21.29 -6.74
N VAL A 122 -9.37 20.76 -5.91
CA VAL A 122 -7.91 20.88 -6.03
C VAL A 122 -7.31 19.49 -6.09
N GLY A 123 -6.36 19.27 -6.97
CA GLY A 123 -5.70 17.97 -7.09
C GLY A 123 -4.69 17.93 -8.24
N ASP A 124 -3.98 16.83 -8.31
CA ASP A 124 -3.00 16.54 -9.34
C ASP A 124 -3.15 15.10 -9.82
N PRO A 125 -3.63 14.84 -11.05
CA PRO A 125 -3.80 13.47 -11.57
C PRO A 125 -2.52 12.63 -11.52
N LYS A 126 -1.33 13.26 -11.58
CA LYS A 126 -0.03 12.57 -11.48
C LYS A 126 0.21 11.97 -10.10
N GLN A 127 -0.46 12.49 -9.06
CA GLN A 127 -0.31 12.05 -7.67
C GLN A 127 -1.35 11.00 -7.25
N SER A 128 -2.19 10.51 -8.17
CA SER A 128 -3.16 9.47 -7.88
C SER A 128 -2.48 8.13 -7.60
N ILE A 129 -2.38 7.76 -6.33
CA ILE A 129 -1.72 6.54 -5.85
C ILE A 129 -2.66 5.59 -5.11
N TYR A 130 -3.94 5.95 -4.94
CA TYR A 130 -4.92 5.19 -4.17
C TYR A 130 -5.95 4.43 -5.02
N ARG A 131 -5.60 4.05 -6.26
CA ARG A 131 -6.47 3.24 -7.13
C ARG A 131 -6.90 1.92 -6.48
N PHE A 132 -6.03 1.28 -5.69
CA PHE A 132 -6.34 0.07 -4.94
C PHE A 132 -7.37 0.27 -3.80
N ARG A 133 -7.65 1.52 -3.43
CA ARG A 133 -8.73 1.92 -2.49
C ARG A 133 -9.95 2.52 -3.20
N GLY A 134 -10.00 2.43 -4.53
CA GLY A 134 -11.09 2.97 -5.34
C GLY A 134 -10.91 4.42 -5.79
N GLY A 135 -9.75 5.05 -5.52
CA GLY A 135 -9.40 6.36 -6.09
C GLY A 135 -9.42 6.29 -7.62
N GLU A 136 -10.01 7.31 -8.27
CA GLU A 136 -10.26 7.31 -9.71
C GLU A 136 -9.81 8.64 -10.33
N SER A 137 -8.55 8.69 -10.80
CA SER A 137 -7.98 9.88 -11.46
C SER A 137 -8.77 10.34 -12.69
N GLN A 138 -9.45 9.41 -13.36
CA GLN A 138 -10.26 9.70 -14.53
C GLN A 138 -11.42 10.66 -14.22
N LEU A 139 -11.93 10.68 -12.99
CA LEU A 139 -12.93 11.67 -12.57
C LEU A 139 -12.41 13.09 -12.74
N MET A 140 -11.20 13.34 -12.26
CA MET A 140 -10.55 14.65 -12.38
C MET A 140 -10.28 15.02 -13.84
N LEU A 141 -9.79 14.08 -14.64
CA LEU A 141 -9.57 14.28 -16.07
C LEU A 141 -10.87 14.57 -16.82
N ASN A 142 -11.96 13.92 -16.44
CA ASN A 142 -13.27 14.19 -17.04
C ASN A 142 -13.75 15.63 -16.75
N ILE A 143 -13.52 16.13 -15.55
CA ILE A 143 -13.84 17.52 -15.18
C ILE A 143 -12.95 18.51 -15.95
N ILE A 144 -11.63 18.27 -15.97
CA ILE A 144 -10.66 19.11 -16.69
C ILE A 144 -10.97 19.21 -18.18
N ASN A 145 -11.45 18.11 -18.77
CA ASN A 145 -11.76 18.02 -20.19
C ASN A 145 -13.23 18.31 -20.51
N HIS A 146 -14.00 18.82 -19.55
CA HIS A 146 -15.45 19.13 -19.71
C HIS A 146 -16.28 17.95 -20.22
N LYS A 147 -15.90 16.74 -19.86
CA LYS A 147 -16.65 15.50 -20.22
C LYS A 147 -17.70 15.13 -19.17
N GLU A 148 -17.74 15.86 -18.06
CA GLU A 148 -18.71 15.63 -17.00
C GLU A 148 -20.01 16.42 -17.24
N ASN A 149 -21.14 15.80 -16.95
CA ASN A 149 -22.42 16.48 -16.99
C ASN A 149 -22.59 17.29 -15.69
N ALA A 150 -22.39 18.60 -15.79
CA ALA A 150 -22.54 19.55 -14.70
C ALA A 150 -23.47 20.69 -15.13
N PRO A 151 -24.30 21.28 -14.23
CA PRO A 151 -25.16 22.44 -14.54
C PRO A 151 -24.39 23.64 -15.08
N VAL A 152 -23.16 23.83 -14.60
CA VAL A 152 -22.26 24.90 -15.06
C VAL A 152 -20.90 24.28 -15.37
N PRO A 153 -20.27 24.62 -16.52
CA PRO A 153 -18.92 24.12 -16.83
C PRO A 153 -17.89 24.57 -15.79
N ALA A 154 -16.96 23.70 -15.46
CA ALA A 154 -15.87 24.01 -14.55
C ALA A 154 -14.94 25.07 -15.13
N ASN A 155 -14.53 26.05 -14.33
CA ASN A 155 -13.41 26.93 -14.65
C ASN A 155 -12.11 26.24 -14.24
N VAL A 156 -11.34 25.75 -15.22
CA VAL A 156 -10.12 24.98 -14.98
C VAL A 156 -8.92 25.93 -14.95
N ILE A 157 -8.22 25.96 -13.82
CA ILE A 157 -7.00 26.75 -13.61
C ILE A 157 -5.84 25.79 -13.39
N SER A 158 -4.84 25.86 -14.25
CA SER A 158 -3.61 25.07 -14.11
C SER A 158 -2.55 25.86 -13.36
N LEU A 159 -2.04 25.30 -12.26
CA LEU A 159 -0.96 25.89 -11.47
C LEU A 159 0.39 25.45 -12.05
N LYS A 160 0.97 26.27 -12.91
CA LYS A 160 2.26 25.97 -13.56
C LYS A 160 3.47 26.30 -12.71
N GLU A 161 3.33 27.19 -11.74
CA GLU A 161 4.44 27.70 -10.94
C GLU A 161 4.78 26.76 -9.79
N ASN A 162 6.05 26.33 -9.71
CA ASN A 162 6.57 25.51 -8.63
C ASN A 162 7.48 26.33 -7.72
N TYR A 163 7.00 26.64 -6.53
CA TYR A 163 7.73 27.38 -5.49
C TYR A 163 8.47 26.46 -4.51
N ARG A 164 8.20 25.14 -4.55
CA ARG A 164 8.74 24.15 -3.61
C ARG A 164 10.11 23.64 -4.04
N SER A 165 10.25 23.30 -5.32
CA SER A 165 11.38 22.50 -5.81
C SER A 165 12.42 23.35 -6.52
N ALA A 166 13.69 23.01 -6.35
CA ALA A 166 14.79 23.65 -7.05
C ALA A 166 14.75 23.42 -8.56
N ARG A 167 15.34 24.33 -9.34
CA ARG A 167 15.25 24.38 -10.81
C ARG A 167 15.60 23.08 -11.52
N ASN A 168 16.70 22.45 -11.13
CA ASN A 168 17.15 21.21 -11.77
C ASN A 168 16.22 20.02 -11.47
N ILE A 169 15.54 20.03 -10.31
CA ILE A 169 14.53 19.00 -9.95
C ILE A 169 13.30 19.19 -10.84
N VAL A 170 12.80 20.41 -10.98
CA VAL A 170 11.63 20.70 -11.83
C VAL A 170 11.94 20.34 -13.29
N ARG A 171 13.13 20.72 -13.79
CA ARG A 171 13.56 20.37 -15.16
C ARG A 171 13.61 18.87 -15.37
N PHE A 172 14.26 18.13 -14.46
CA PHE A 172 14.33 16.67 -14.54
C PHE A 172 12.94 16.03 -14.54
N ASN A 173 12.04 16.47 -13.66
CA ASN A 173 10.68 15.97 -13.62
C ASN A 173 9.91 16.26 -14.90
N ASN A 174 10.03 17.44 -15.45
CA ASN A 174 9.42 17.80 -16.72
C ASN A 174 9.90 16.90 -17.86
N GLU A 175 11.22 16.72 -17.99
CA GLU A 175 11.83 15.86 -19.01
C GLU A 175 11.39 14.40 -18.83
N LEU A 176 11.38 13.89 -17.60
CA LEU A 176 10.93 12.53 -17.29
C LEU A 176 9.45 12.32 -17.62
N TYR A 177 8.59 13.24 -17.23
CA TYR A 177 7.16 13.14 -17.51
C TYR A 177 6.85 13.26 -19.00
N GLN A 178 7.55 14.13 -19.70
CA GLN A 178 7.46 14.24 -21.15
C GLN A 178 7.81 12.88 -21.81
N TYR A 179 8.92 12.28 -21.40
CA TYR A 179 9.33 10.97 -21.90
C TYR A 179 8.30 9.87 -21.59
N ILE A 180 7.75 9.84 -20.37
CA ILE A 180 6.68 8.89 -20.00
C ILE A 180 5.45 9.09 -20.87
N SER A 181 5.07 10.35 -21.15
CA SER A 181 3.90 10.65 -21.98
C SER A 181 4.07 10.17 -23.43
N GLU A 182 5.29 10.15 -23.95
CA GLU A 182 5.60 9.66 -25.31
C GLU A 182 5.58 8.13 -25.41
N LEU A 183 5.98 7.44 -24.33
CA LEU A 183 5.98 5.96 -24.26
C LEU A 183 4.60 5.37 -23.94
N GLY A 184 3.75 6.14 -23.27
CA GLY A 184 2.48 5.68 -22.74
C GLY A 184 1.33 5.76 -23.76
N ASP A 185 0.17 5.29 -23.33
CA ASP A 185 -1.09 5.40 -24.04
C ASP A 185 -1.70 6.82 -23.96
N PHE A 186 -2.95 6.95 -24.42
CA PHE A 186 -3.66 8.23 -24.40
C PHE A 186 -3.84 8.82 -23.00
N GLU A 187 -4.09 7.97 -21.99
CA GLU A 187 -4.27 8.39 -20.60
C GLU A 187 -2.96 8.98 -20.05
N HIS A 188 -1.81 8.35 -20.33
CA HIS A 188 -0.50 8.87 -19.92
C HIS A 188 -0.20 10.23 -20.56
N LYS A 189 -0.61 10.42 -21.82
CA LYS A 189 -0.45 11.72 -22.50
C LYS A 189 -1.30 12.84 -21.86
N GLU A 190 -2.51 12.51 -21.41
CA GLU A 190 -3.36 13.49 -20.71
C GLU A 190 -2.79 13.87 -19.35
N ILE A 191 -2.21 12.89 -18.61
CA ILE A 191 -1.69 13.10 -17.26
C ILE A 191 -0.30 13.75 -17.26
N PHE A 192 0.61 13.29 -18.12
CA PHE A 192 2.05 13.66 -18.08
C PHE A 192 2.51 14.55 -19.23
N GLY A 193 1.63 14.92 -20.16
CA GLY A 193 1.96 15.72 -21.33
C GLY A 193 2.22 17.22 -21.01
N GLU A 194 2.12 18.06 -22.02
CA GLU A 194 2.46 19.51 -21.95
C GLU A 194 1.75 20.27 -20.82
N LYS A 195 0.50 19.91 -20.49
CA LYS A 195 -0.27 20.54 -19.39
C LYS A 195 0.31 20.25 -18.01
N ALA A 196 1.15 19.22 -17.88
CA ALA A 196 1.79 18.81 -16.63
C ALA A 196 3.12 19.52 -16.37
N GLN A 197 3.64 20.27 -17.32
CA GLN A 197 4.90 21.01 -17.22
C GLN A 197 4.81 22.11 -16.16
N GLN A 198 5.87 22.23 -15.36
CA GLN A 198 5.97 23.22 -14.29
C GLN A 198 7.14 24.18 -14.52
N GLU A 199 7.02 25.39 -13.98
CA GLU A 199 8.04 26.44 -14.00
C GLU A 199 8.60 26.62 -12.58
N ALA A 200 9.90 26.42 -12.41
CA ALA A 200 10.55 26.67 -11.12
C ALA A 200 10.59 28.16 -10.81
N LYS A 201 10.11 28.57 -9.65
CA LYS A 201 10.16 29.96 -9.15
C LYS A 201 11.22 30.17 -8.06
N THR A 202 11.92 29.10 -7.67
CA THR A 202 13.01 29.20 -6.69
C THR A 202 14.32 29.60 -7.38
N ASN A 203 15.20 30.28 -6.63
CA ASN A 203 16.54 30.64 -7.10
C ASN A 203 17.57 29.53 -6.83
N LEU A 204 17.16 28.42 -6.24
CA LEU A 204 18.02 27.29 -5.95
C LEU A 204 18.19 26.38 -7.18
N ASP A 205 19.41 26.00 -7.47
CA ASP A 205 19.70 25.11 -8.60
C ASP A 205 19.26 23.69 -8.30
N GLY A 206 19.60 23.16 -7.13
CA GLY A 206 19.33 21.77 -6.75
C GLY A 206 20.15 20.76 -7.55
N ARG A 207 20.01 19.49 -7.21
CA ARG A 207 20.72 18.40 -7.88
C ARG A 207 19.83 17.16 -8.00
N VAL A 208 19.91 16.50 -9.13
CA VAL A 208 19.34 15.15 -9.36
C VAL A 208 20.49 14.22 -9.69
N ARG A 209 20.50 13.04 -9.08
CA ARG A 209 21.42 11.95 -9.37
C ARG A 209 20.62 10.66 -9.57
N VAL A 210 20.93 9.91 -10.59
CA VAL A 210 20.38 8.58 -10.84
C VAL A 210 21.53 7.57 -10.77
N ASN A 211 21.45 6.63 -9.86
CA ASN A 211 22.43 5.56 -9.69
C ASN A 211 21.79 4.23 -10.11
N LEU A 212 22.43 3.51 -11.02
CA LEU A 212 22.04 2.16 -11.42
C LEU A 212 22.99 1.18 -10.72
N ILE A 213 22.43 0.30 -9.91
CA ILE A 213 23.18 -0.70 -9.15
C ILE A 213 22.80 -2.08 -9.71
N GLU A 214 23.77 -2.76 -10.30
CA GLU A 214 23.60 -4.13 -10.79
C GLU A 214 24.19 -5.09 -9.77
N ASN A 215 23.36 -5.97 -9.21
CA ASN A 215 23.81 -7.02 -8.32
C ASN A 215 22.99 -8.29 -8.49
N ALA A 216 23.66 -9.44 -8.54
CA ALA A 216 23.00 -10.73 -8.77
C ALA A 216 22.29 -11.26 -7.50
N LYS A 217 22.77 -10.87 -6.31
CA LYS A 217 22.20 -11.27 -5.04
C LYS A 217 21.50 -10.12 -4.35
N LYS A 218 20.35 -10.40 -3.77
CA LYS A 218 19.52 -9.39 -3.10
C LYS A 218 20.21 -8.77 -1.88
N GLU A 219 20.93 -9.56 -1.12
CA GLU A 219 21.67 -9.07 0.05
C GLU A 219 22.80 -8.09 -0.34
N ASP A 220 23.55 -8.42 -1.37
CA ASP A 220 24.63 -7.55 -1.88
C ASP A 220 24.04 -6.25 -2.43
N PHE A 221 22.90 -6.32 -3.15
CA PHE A 221 22.18 -5.15 -3.63
C PHE A 221 21.76 -4.20 -2.49
N TYR A 222 21.26 -4.74 -1.36
CA TYR A 222 20.91 -3.91 -0.20
C TYR A 222 22.14 -3.23 0.41
N GLN A 223 23.28 -3.93 0.50
CA GLN A 223 24.51 -3.37 1.02
C GLN A 223 25.04 -2.23 0.15
N ASP A 224 25.17 -2.47 -1.16
CA ASP A 224 25.66 -1.46 -2.11
C ASP A 224 24.74 -0.23 -2.17
N THR A 225 23.44 -0.46 -2.14
CA THR A 225 22.45 0.65 -2.09
C THR A 225 22.61 1.44 -0.80
N ALA A 226 22.80 0.79 0.35
CA ALA A 226 22.96 1.48 1.62
C ALA A 226 24.33 2.21 1.71
N ASP A 227 25.37 1.70 1.05
CA ASP A 227 26.67 2.39 0.94
C ASP A 227 26.51 3.67 0.10
N GLN A 228 25.77 3.60 -1.00
CA GLN A 228 25.46 4.78 -1.80
C GLN A 228 24.60 5.78 -1.02
N MET A 229 23.57 5.32 -0.31
CA MET A 229 22.76 6.17 0.56
C MET A 229 23.60 6.87 1.65
N GLN A 230 24.56 6.17 2.27
CA GLN A 230 25.47 6.77 3.24
C GLN A 230 26.26 7.92 2.63
N GLN A 231 26.81 7.72 1.42
CA GLN A 231 27.55 8.76 0.70
C GLN A 231 26.68 9.97 0.37
N ASP A 232 25.45 9.72 -0.09
CA ASP A 232 24.51 10.80 -0.43
C ASP A 232 24.05 11.55 0.84
N ILE A 233 23.81 10.85 1.95
CA ILE A 233 23.52 11.46 3.25
C ILE A 233 24.70 12.32 3.71
N GLN A 234 25.95 11.80 3.66
CA GLN A 234 27.15 12.57 4.01
C GLN A 234 27.24 13.83 3.19
N GLN A 235 27.01 13.73 1.88
CA GLN A 235 27.02 14.92 1.00
C GLN A 235 25.97 15.95 1.38
N CYS A 236 24.77 15.51 1.78
CA CYS A 236 23.74 16.44 2.28
C CYS A 236 24.18 17.13 3.57
N LEU A 237 24.74 16.38 4.52
CA LEU A 237 25.23 16.93 5.79
C LEU A 237 26.38 17.94 5.56
N ASP A 238 27.31 17.65 4.65
CA ASP A 238 28.41 18.54 4.26
C ASP A 238 27.90 19.83 3.63
N ASN A 239 26.73 19.81 2.99
CA ASN A 239 26.07 20.99 2.44
C ASN A 239 25.14 21.70 3.46
N GLY A 240 25.20 21.34 4.73
CA GLY A 240 24.48 22.01 5.82
C GLY A 240 23.05 21.53 6.04
N PHE A 241 22.61 20.43 5.40
CA PHE A 241 21.33 19.81 5.73
C PHE A 241 21.43 19.05 7.05
N ARG A 242 20.29 18.92 7.74
CA ARG A 242 20.16 18.11 8.94
C ARG A 242 19.58 16.74 8.58
N PHE A 243 19.70 15.75 9.45
CA PHE A 243 19.03 14.47 9.28
C PHE A 243 17.51 14.59 9.09
N SER A 244 16.88 15.57 9.76
CA SER A 244 15.44 15.86 9.63
C SER A 244 15.04 16.41 8.25
N ASP A 245 15.99 16.87 7.48
CA ASP A 245 15.75 17.46 6.15
C ASP A 245 15.88 16.40 5.04
N ILE A 246 16.25 15.15 5.40
CA ILE A 246 16.51 14.05 4.47
C ILE A 246 15.39 13.02 4.57
N THR A 247 14.75 12.70 3.46
CA THR A 247 13.72 11.65 3.38
C THR A 247 14.14 10.56 2.40
N ILE A 248 14.00 9.30 2.83
CA ILE A 248 14.26 8.11 1.99
C ILE A 248 12.92 7.45 1.67
N LEU A 249 12.58 7.38 0.40
CA LEU A 249 11.38 6.70 -0.08
C LEU A 249 11.73 5.28 -0.56
N CYS A 250 11.02 4.30 -0.06
CA CYS A 250 11.20 2.89 -0.42
C CYS A 250 9.95 2.32 -1.10
N ARG A 251 10.14 1.35 -1.99
CA ARG A 251 9.02 0.70 -2.68
C ARG A 251 8.13 -0.11 -1.75
N GLY A 252 8.71 -0.76 -0.75
CA GLY A 252 8.00 -1.65 0.16
C GLY A 252 8.44 -1.53 1.62
N ASN A 253 7.58 -2.02 2.51
CA ASN A 253 7.85 -1.95 3.96
C ASN A 253 9.10 -2.77 4.38
N ASN A 254 9.36 -3.88 3.69
CA ASN A 254 10.57 -4.67 3.95
C ASN A 254 11.84 -3.90 3.59
N ASP A 255 11.79 -3.06 2.55
CA ASP A 255 12.91 -2.22 2.15
C ASP A 255 13.18 -1.14 3.20
N ILE A 256 12.11 -0.52 3.74
CA ILE A 256 12.23 0.44 4.85
C ILE A 256 12.94 -0.19 6.04
N PHE A 257 12.54 -1.41 6.43
CA PHE A 257 13.15 -2.12 7.54
C PHE A 257 14.63 -2.44 7.28
N ASN A 258 14.93 -3.03 6.12
CA ASN A 258 16.29 -3.43 5.75
C ASN A 258 17.23 -2.22 5.68
N TYR A 259 16.84 -1.16 4.96
CA TYR A 259 17.69 0.04 4.88
C TYR A 259 17.81 0.77 6.21
N SER A 260 16.75 0.82 7.01
CA SER A 260 16.83 1.40 8.36
C SER A 260 17.85 0.67 9.24
N GLN A 261 17.89 -0.66 9.19
CA GLN A 261 18.88 -1.47 9.91
C GLN A 261 20.29 -1.21 9.41
N LEU A 262 20.48 -1.25 8.09
CA LEU A 262 21.81 -1.08 7.47
C LEU A 262 22.36 0.33 7.71
N LEU A 263 21.53 1.37 7.60
CA LEU A 263 21.96 2.74 7.81
C LEU A 263 22.31 3.04 9.27
N ARG A 264 21.58 2.47 10.23
CA ARG A 264 21.87 2.65 11.68
C ARG A 264 23.24 2.09 12.10
N SER A 265 23.80 1.17 11.35
CA SER A 265 25.14 0.63 11.59
C SER A 265 26.25 1.44 10.91
N ARG A 266 25.93 2.47 10.13
CA ARG A 266 26.88 3.28 9.38
C ARG A 266 27.15 4.61 10.07
N GLU A 267 28.41 5.01 10.06
CA GLU A 267 28.87 6.29 10.59
C GLU A 267 28.96 7.35 9.51
N VAL A 268 28.64 8.57 9.88
CA VAL A 268 28.84 9.79 9.07
C VAL A 268 29.46 10.87 9.94
N LEU A 269 30.07 11.86 9.30
CA LEU A 269 30.59 13.05 9.97
C LEU A 269 29.47 14.11 10.02
N TYR A 270 29.08 14.52 11.22
CA TYR A 270 28.07 15.55 11.41
C TYR A 270 28.54 16.56 12.47
N ASN A 271 28.59 17.84 12.10
CA ASN A 271 29.12 18.94 12.94
C ASN A 271 30.56 18.67 13.48
N GLY A 272 31.37 18.02 12.67
CA GLY A 272 32.77 17.70 13.02
C GLY A 272 32.95 16.42 13.88
N GLU A 273 31.89 15.74 14.23
CA GLU A 273 31.92 14.51 15.03
C GLU A 273 31.39 13.31 14.22
N LYS A 274 31.97 12.14 14.48
CA LYS A 274 31.45 10.88 13.94
C LYS A 274 30.19 10.47 14.69
N THR A 275 29.13 10.24 13.97
CA THR A 275 27.86 9.78 14.53
C THR A 275 27.21 8.71 13.64
N PHE A 276 26.41 7.83 14.23
CA PHE A 276 25.61 6.89 13.48
C PHE A 276 24.42 7.57 12.80
N ILE A 277 24.05 7.09 11.61
CA ILE A 277 22.88 7.59 10.90
C ILE A 277 21.62 7.26 11.71
N LYS A 278 20.84 8.30 12.03
CA LYS A 278 19.59 8.17 12.78
C LYS A 278 18.43 8.09 11.81
N THR A 279 17.74 6.96 11.78
CA THR A 279 16.55 6.76 10.93
C THR A 279 15.30 6.65 11.78
N ILE A 280 14.22 7.26 11.33
CA ILE A 280 12.88 7.16 11.92
C ILE A 280 11.92 6.72 10.81
N SER A 281 11.09 5.72 11.09
CA SER A 281 9.98 5.34 10.21
C SER A 281 8.79 4.93 11.07
N GLU A 282 7.57 5.23 10.61
CA GLU A 282 6.34 4.85 11.33
C GLU A 282 6.27 3.35 11.64
N ARG A 283 6.73 2.52 10.70
CA ARG A 283 6.71 1.05 10.85
C ARG A 283 8.01 0.47 11.41
N GLY A 284 9.12 1.17 11.31
CA GLY A 284 10.41 0.74 11.88
C GLY A 284 10.44 0.78 13.41
N LEU A 285 9.46 1.43 14.03
CA LEU A 285 9.24 1.47 15.48
C LEU A 285 8.30 0.37 15.96
N THR A 286 7.70 -0.42 15.07
CA THR A 286 6.84 -1.53 15.48
C THR A 286 7.68 -2.73 15.92
N LEU A 287 7.44 -3.20 17.13
CA LEU A 287 8.12 -4.36 17.73
C LEU A 287 7.95 -5.63 16.88
N ASN A 288 6.86 -5.73 16.12
CA ASN A 288 6.49 -6.89 15.28
C ASN A 288 7.47 -7.18 14.14
N LEU A 289 8.37 -6.26 13.80
CA LEU A 289 9.37 -6.48 12.74
C LEU A 289 10.62 -7.19 13.24
N SER A 290 10.85 -7.22 14.54
CA SER A 290 11.98 -7.93 15.13
C SER A 290 11.64 -9.40 15.39
N LYS A 291 12.22 -10.30 14.60
CA LYS A 291 12.07 -11.75 14.79
C LYS A 291 12.45 -12.20 16.20
N THR A 292 13.49 -11.59 16.79
CA THR A 292 13.94 -11.86 18.17
C THR A 292 12.89 -11.43 19.19
N LEU A 293 12.27 -10.24 19.01
CA LEU A 293 11.22 -9.78 19.88
C LEU A 293 9.96 -10.62 19.73
N ASN A 294 9.60 -11.00 18.51
CA ASN A 294 8.48 -11.89 18.28
C ASN A 294 8.70 -13.25 18.97
N ALA A 295 9.89 -13.84 18.87
CA ALA A 295 10.23 -15.06 19.61
C ALA A 295 10.05 -14.88 21.13
N LEU A 296 10.50 -13.73 21.67
CA LEU A 296 10.33 -13.41 23.09
C LEU A 296 8.88 -13.22 23.48
N ILE A 297 8.10 -12.51 22.67
CA ILE A 297 6.67 -12.31 22.89
C ILE A 297 5.92 -13.65 22.88
N GLU A 298 6.21 -14.52 21.91
CA GLU A 298 5.57 -15.84 21.83
C GLU A 298 5.99 -16.73 23.01
N PHE A 299 7.22 -16.61 23.49
CA PHE A 299 7.67 -17.27 24.70
C PHE A 299 6.90 -16.79 25.94
N LEU A 300 6.73 -15.47 26.11
CA LEU A 300 5.97 -14.87 27.21
C LEU A 300 4.47 -15.27 27.12
N ASN A 301 3.87 -15.22 25.94
CA ASN A 301 2.50 -15.66 25.71
C ASN A 301 2.31 -17.15 26.07
N TRP A 302 3.27 -17.98 25.69
CA TRP A 302 3.24 -19.39 26.04
C TRP A 302 3.40 -19.62 27.55
N THR A 303 4.29 -18.89 28.24
CA THR A 303 4.43 -18.98 29.71
C THR A 303 3.17 -18.54 30.45
N ALA A 304 2.44 -17.56 29.91
CA ALA A 304 1.16 -17.10 30.47
C ALA A 304 0.02 -18.11 30.20
N ALA A 305 0.07 -18.84 29.08
CA ALA A 305 -0.95 -19.82 28.69
C ALA A 305 -0.30 -21.15 28.23
N PRO A 306 0.30 -21.93 29.14
CA PRO A 306 1.10 -23.13 28.79
C PRO A 306 0.33 -24.22 28.06
N LYS A 307 -0.99 -24.26 28.23
CA LYS A 307 -1.89 -25.19 27.53
C LYS A 307 -2.11 -24.82 26.06
N SER A 308 -1.86 -23.57 25.68
CA SER A 308 -2.02 -23.09 24.31
C SER A 308 -0.75 -23.37 23.49
N LYS A 309 -0.76 -24.48 22.79
CA LYS A 309 0.36 -24.90 21.93
C LYS A 309 0.58 -23.95 20.73
N LYS A 310 -0.39 -23.09 20.40
CA LYS A 310 -0.27 -22.09 19.33
C LYS A 310 0.97 -21.20 19.52
N PHE A 311 1.18 -20.69 20.72
CA PHE A 311 2.31 -19.82 21.02
C PHE A 311 3.64 -20.57 20.94
N LEU A 312 3.64 -21.85 21.34
CA LEU A 312 4.82 -22.70 21.23
C LEU A 312 5.21 -22.94 19.76
N VAL A 313 4.25 -23.23 18.89
CA VAL A 313 4.48 -23.40 17.45
C VAL A 313 5.08 -22.12 16.84
N MET A 314 4.53 -20.95 17.18
CA MET A 314 5.05 -19.68 16.70
C MET A 314 6.46 -19.36 17.25
N LEU A 315 6.73 -19.71 18.51
CA LEU A 315 8.07 -19.60 19.09
C LEU A 315 9.07 -20.44 18.30
N PHE A 316 8.75 -21.70 18.00
CA PHE A 316 9.59 -22.59 17.20
C PHE A 316 9.83 -22.07 15.78
N TYR A 317 8.79 -21.50 15.16
CA TYR A 317 8.93 -20.84 13.87
C TYR A 317 9.98 -19.74 13.90
N TYR A 318 9.89 -18.81 14.88
CA TYR A 318 10.87 -17.72 15.00
C TYR A 318 12.27 -18.21 15.40
N LEU A 319 12.39 -19.20 16.27
CA LEU A 319 13.69 -19.76 16.67
C LEU A 319 14.39 -20.47 15.50
N ASN A 320 13.65 -21.17 14.66
CA ASN A 320 14.16 -21.79 13.44
C ASN A 320 14.61 -20.74 12.42
N ASP A 321 13.81 -19.71 12.21
CA ASP A 321 14.10 -18.61 11.30
C ASP A 321 15.30 -17.75 11.76
N LEU A 322 15.54 -17.66 13.08
CA LEU A 322 16.74 -17.06 13.70
C LEU A 322 17.97 -18.00 13.69
N GLY A 323 17.85 -19.23 13.19
CA GLY A 323 18.91 -20.23 13.19
C GLY A 323 19.32 -20.71 14.57
N ARG A 324 18.46 -20.52 15.60
CA ARG A 324 18.72 -20.96 16.98
C ARG A 324 18.42 -22.43 17.20
N ILE A 325 17.50 -22.98 16.41
CA ILE A 325 17.19 -24.40 16.31
C ILE A 325 17.16 -24.81 14.84
N LYS A 326 17.26 -26.10 14.58
CA LYS A 326 17.21 -26.64 13.21
C LYS A 326 15.99 -27.56 13.10
N ILE A 327 15.02 -27.18 12.29
CA ILE A 327 13.83 -27.95 11.97
C ILE A 327 13.91 -28.34 10.50
N HIS A 328 13.80 -29.63 10.18
CA HIS A 328 13.94 -30.12 8.80
C HIS A 328 12.62 -30.02 8.03
N ASP A 329 11.54 -30.47 8.66
CA ASP A 329 10.18 -30.30 8.13
C ASP A 329 9.30 -29.69 9.22
N PHE A 330 9.05 -28.40 9.08
CA PHE A 330 8.34 -27.63 10.09
C PHE A 330 6.92 -28.20 10.35
N SER A 331 6.21 -28.57 9.31
CA SER A 331 4.83 -29.05 9.42
C SER A 331 4.77 -30.38 10.17
N VAL A 332 5.65 -31.31 9.82
CA VAL A 332 5.70 -32.65 10.46
C VAL A 332 6.14 -32.54 11.92
N GLU A 333 7.23 -31.82 12.20
CA GLU A 333 7.77 -31.70 13.56
C GLU A 333 6.82 -30.93 14.49
N MET A 334 6.07 -29.94 13.98
CA MET A 334 5.04 -29.25 14.77
C MET A 334 3.83 -30.13 15.06
N LEU A 335 3.43 -31.01 14.15
CA LEU A 335 2.38 -32.00 14.42
C LEU A 335 2.80 -32.99 15.52
N GLU A 336 4.06 -33.41 15.56
CA GLU A 336 4.59 -34.24 16.66
C GLU A 336 4.46 -33.52 18.00
N ILE A 337 4.88 -32.25 18.09
CA ILE A 337 4.76 -31.40 19.29
C ILE A 337 3.28 -31.23 19.70
N LEU A 338 2.39 -31.00 18.72
CA LEU A 338 0.97 -30.82 18.98
C LEU A 338 0.28 -32.10 19.49
N ALA A 339 0.78 -33.26 19.14
CA ALA A 339 0.22 -34.56 19.56
C ALA A 339 0.54 -34.94 21.01
N ILE A 340 1.61 -34.39 21.62
CA ILE A 340 2.00 -34.72 23.00
C ILE A 340 1.06 -33.98 23.98
N GLU A 341 0.27 -34.71 24.76
CA GLU A 341 -0.70 -34.08 25.67
C GLU A 341 -0.09 -33.74 27.04
N GLU A 342 0.80 -34.56 27.56
CA GLU A 342 1.42 -34.33 28.86
C GLU A 342 2.55 -33.29 28.78
N GLN A 343 2.49 -32.28 29.66
CA GLN A 343 3.43 -31.17 29.67
C GLN A 343 4.89 -31.61 29.98
N LYS A 344 5.03 -32.61 30.87
CA LYS A 344 6.35 -33.17 31.22
C LYS A 344 6.98 -33.90 30.03
N GLU A 345 6.20 -34.73 29.35
CA GLU A 345 6.64 -35.44 28.15
C GLU A 345 7.02 -34.46 27.01
N LEU A 346 6.24 -33.38 26.87
CA LEU A 346 6.51 -32.31 25.92
C LEU A 346 7.86 -31.63 26.20
N PHE A 347 8.16 -31.32 27.46
CA PHE A 347 9.42 -30.67 27.83
C PHE A 347 10.61 -31.60 27.61
N ASP A 348 10.49 -32.88 27.96
CA ASP A 348 11.53 -33.88 27.74
C ASP A 348 11.77 -34.10 26.23
N PHE A 349 10.72 -34.11 25.42
CA PHE A 349 10.82 -34.17 23.96
C PHE A 349 11.57 -32.97 23.38
N ILE A 350 11.17 -31.76 23.76
CA ILE A 350 11.77 -30.51 23.29
C ILE A 350 13.25 -30.43 23.70
N LYS A 351 13.56 -30.78 24.94
CA LYS A 351 14.94 -30.79 25.44
C LYS A 351 15.81 -31.79 24.67
N LYS A 352 15.30 -32.99 24.44
CA LYS A 352 16.02 -34.05 23.71
C LYS A 352 16.23 -33.70 22.24
N ARG A 353 15.22 -33.15 21.59
CA ARG A 353 15.22 -32.91 20.14
C ARG A 353 15.93 -31.62 19.74
N TYR A 354 15.74 -30.54 20.49
CA TYR A 354 16.18 -29.19 20.15
C TYR A 354 17.19 -28.59 21.14
N GLY A 355 17.49 -29.30 22.24
CA GLY A 355 18.40 -28.81 23.27
C GLY A 355 17.84 -27.66 24.13
N LEU A 356 16.54 -27.36 24.03
CA LEU A 356 15.89 -26.29 24.77
C LEU A 356 15.33 -26.81 26.09
N ASP A 357 15.81 -26.30 27.21
CA ASP A 357 15.30 -26.64 28.54
C ASP A 357 14.22 -25.67 28.99
N LEU A 358 12.98 -26.03 28.78
CA LEU A 358 11.81 -25.22 29.14
C LEU A 358 11.30 -25.51 30.57
N ALA A 359 11.81 -26.55 31.24
CA ALA A 359 11.35 -26.96 32.56
C ALA A 359 11.79 -25.99 33.69
N HIS A 360 12.86 -25.24 33.48
CA HIS A 360 13.37 -24.27 34.45
C HIS A 360 12.87 -22.83 34.26
N SER A 361 11.97 -22.60 33.31
CA SER A 361 11.34 -21.30 33.13
C SER A 361 10.24 -21.01 34.18
N HIS A 362 10.57 -21.15 35.45
CA HIS A 362 9.76 -20.59 36.54
C HIS A 362 9.90 -19.07 36.53
N ILE A 363 9.05 -18.40 35.75
CA ILE A 363 8.74 -17.00 36.01
C ILE A 363 7.66 -17.03 37.11
N PRO A 364 7.98 -16.63 38.36
CA PRO A 364 6.96 -16.60 39.40
C PRO A 364 5.94 -15.54 39.01
N ASN A 365 4.66 -15.94 38.96
CA ASN A 365 3.45 -15.14 38.89
C ASN A 365 3.67 -13.65 38.56
N LEU A 366 3.93 -13.33 37.33
CA LEU A 366 3.69 -11.99 36.78
C LEU A 366 2.19 -11.86 36.57
N ASN A 367 1.50 -11.35 37.58
CA ASN A 367 0.17 -10.77 37.41
C ASN A 367 0.32 -9.56 36.50
N LEU A 368 0.19 -9.76 35.20
CA LEU A 368 0.00 -8.67 34.24
C LEU A 368 -1.49 -8.29 34.29
N TYR A 369 -1.79 -7.22 35.04
CA TYR A 369 -3.03 -6.48 34.89
C TYR A 369 -3.00 -5.63 33.64
#